data_5299f8e02ddd7c776effde4dd50f9366
#
_entry.id   5299f8e02ddd7c776effde4dd50f9366
#
_cell.length_a   1.000
_cell.length_b   1.000
_cell.length_c   1.000
_cell.angle_alpha   90.00
_cell.angle_beta   90.00
_cell.angle_gamma   90.00
#
_symmetry.space_group_name_H-M   'P 1'
#
loop_
_entity.id
_entity.type
_entity.pdbx_description
1 polymer ?
#
loop_
_entity_poly.entity_id
_entity_poly.type
_entity_poly.pdbx_seq_one_letter_code
_entity_poly.pdbx_strand_id
1 'polypeptide(L)'
;MRENDFLSWISRQTPPHARVPVNIGDDMAAVRVGAGAAHLALLKIDQCLDQVHFDLRHHTPTQAGRKAVNRCLSDCAAMACLPAALLISVALPREGPGSGEAAARELFLACREAAAAFDCPLVGGDTAIWDQRLALTVAALGVLPAGGREILRGGAKIGDTLFVSGRLGGSIKGRHLTFVPRIQLALKLAQAAGPALRAMMDLSDGLAQDLPRMCAASGVGAEVLAARLPLHADAEALAVEDGIPAGLHALADGEDYELLFALDPQATPQIVNLTDVPLTAIGTITPGDLKLIDAGGIAHAWPRAGWEHHG
;
A
#
# COMPACT_ATOMS: atom_id res chain seq x y z
N MET A 1 -15.48 -13.57 -11.55
CA MET A 1 -15.91 -12.63 -10.51
C MET A 1 -14.85 -11.54 -10.44
N ARG A 2 -15.25 -10.27 -10.46
CA ARG A 2 -14.27 -9.19 -10.28
C ARG A 2 -14.02 -8.99 -8.79
N GLU A 3 -12.77 -8.79 -8.41
CA GLU A 3 -12.37 -8.61 -7.00
C GLU A 3 -13.11 -7.46 -6.33
N ASN A 4 -13.14 -6.29 -6.96
CA ASN A 4 -13.82 -5.10 -6.43
C ASN A 4 -15.33 -5.30 -6.20
N ASP A 5 -16.01 -6.09 -7.06
CA ASP A 5 -17.43 -6.42 -6.88
C ASP A 5 -17.62 -7.30 -5.63
N PHE A 6 -16.71 -8.25 -5.42
CA PHE A 6 -16.75 -9.14 -4.27
C PHE A 6 -16.43 -8.40 -2.95
N LEU A 7 -15.42 -7.56 -2.94
CA LEU A 7 -15.09 -6.73 -1.77
C LEU A 7 -16.24 -5.78 -1.41
N SER A 8 -16.89 -5.19 -2.42
CA SER A 8 -18.08 -4.37 -2.21
C SER A 8 -19.26 -5.17 -1.64
N TRP A 9 -19.42 -6.42 -2.06
CA TRP A 9 -20.43 -7.31 -1.49
C TRP A 9 -20.11 -7.67 -0.05
N ILE A 10 -18.87 -8.05 0.29
CA ILE A 10 -18.42 -8.35 1.66
C ILE A 10 -18.69 -7.16 2.59
N SER A 11 -18.32 -5.95 2.17
CA SER A 11 -18.53 -4.74 2.97
C SER A 11 -20.02 -4.54 3.31
N ARG A 12 -20.93 -4.80 2.36
CA ARG A 12 -22.37 -4.74 2.61
C ARG A 12 -22.90 -5.85 3.53
N GLN A 13 -22.23 -7.00 3.60
CA GLN A 13 -22.60 -8.11 4.49
C GLN A 13 -22.01 -7.95 5.91
N THR A 14 -21.09 -6.99 6.11
CA THR A 14 -20.44 -6.77 7.38
C THR A 14 -21.05 -5.56 8.10
N PRO A 15 -21.97 -5.79 9.05
CA PRO A 15 -22.65 -4.68 9.74
C PRO A 15 -21.66 -3.90 10.62
N PRO A 16 -21.90 -2.60 10.84
CA PRO A 16 -21.13 -1.81 11.80
C PRO A 16 -21.16 -2.42 13.20
N HIS A 17 -20.03 -2.35 13.88
CA HIS A 17 -19.91 -2.82 15.27
C HIS A 17 -19.27 -1.75 16.15
N ALA A 18 -19.78 -1.54 17.35
CA ALA A 18 -19.33 -0.46 18.23
C ALA A 18 -17.83 -0.52 18.61
N ARG A 19 -17.24 -1.72 18.57
CA ARG A 19 -15.79 -1.90 18.79
C ARG A 19 -14.93 -1.67 17.56
N VAL A 20 -15.51 -1.49 16.38
CA VAL A 20 -14.78 -1.41 15.10
C VAL A 20 -15.02 -0.04 14.47
N PRO A 21 -14.28 1.00 14.88
CA PRO A 21 -14.44 2.34 14.33
C PRO A 21 -13.98 2.45 12.87
N VAL A 22 -13.02 1.61 12.44
CA VAL A 22 -12.58 1.49 11.05
C VAL A 22 -12.79 0.05 10.62
N ASN A 23 -13.74 -0.16 9.70
CA ASN A 23 -14.14 -1.47 9.21
C ASN A 23 -13.51 -1.75 7.82
N ILE A 24 -13.98 -2.81 7.15
CA ILE A 24 -13.58 -3.18 5.79
C ILE A 24 -13.74 -2.00 4.84
N GLY A 25 -12.68 -1.72 4.05
CA GLY A 25 -12.64 -0.64 3.07
C GLY A 25 -11.50 0.36 3.26
N ASP A 26 -10.79 0.29 4.37
CA ASP A 26 -9.54 1.03 4.60
C ASP A 26 -8.31 0.09 4.53
N ASP A 27 -7.09 0.63 4.67
CA ASP A 27 -5.86 -0.15 4.56
C ASP A 27 -5.73 -1.17 5.69
N MET A 28 -6.12 -0.79 6.92
CA MET A 28 -6.24 -1.68 8.07
C MET A 28 -7.59 -1.48 8.75
N ALA A 29 -8.10 -2.52 9.39
CA ALA A 29 -9.21 -2.40 10.32
C ALA A 29 -8.71 -1.89 11.68
N ALA A 30 -9.50 -1.03 12.36
CA ALA A 30 -9.21 -0.59 13.71
C ALA A 30 -10.24 -1.16 14.70
N VAL A 31 -9.75 -1.76 15.79
CA VAL A 31 -10.58 -2.41 16.81
C VAL A 31 -10.27 -1.81 18.18
N ARG A 32 -11.31 -1.42 18.92
CA ARG A 32 -11.18 -0.95 20.29
C ARG A 32 -10.88 -2.12 21.23
N VAL A 33 -9.78 -2.02 21.97
CA VAL A 33 -9.31 -3.04 22.91
C VAL A 33 -9.07 -2.48 24.31
N GLY A 34 -8.93 -3.37 25.29
CA GLY A 34 -8.68 -3.01 26.68
C GLY A 34 -9.95 -2.62 27.46
N ALA A 35 -9.77 -2.35 28.74
CA ALA A 35 -10.84 -1.91 29.63
C ALA A 35 -11.37 -0.54 29.18
N GLY A 36 -12.69 -0.41 29.03
CA GLY A 36 -13.34 0.80 28.54
C GLY A 36 -13.07 1.11 27.06
N ALA A 37 -12.51 0.16 26.28
CA ALA A 37 -12.19 0.35 24.87
C ALA A 37 -11.28 1.59 24.60
N ALA A 38 -10.31 1.83 25.48
CA ALA A 38 -9.48 3.03 25.49
C ALA A 38 -8.36 3.02 24.42
N HIS A 39 -8.03 1.85 23.85
CA HIS A 39 -6.96 1.70 22.87
C HIS A 39 -7.48 1.21 21.54
N LEU A 40 -6.78 1.55 20.46
CA LEU A 40 -7.01 0.99 19.13
C LEU A 40 -5.91 -0.01 18.80
N ALA A 41 -6.31 -1.21 18.38
CA ALA A 41 -5.48 -2.17 17.69
C ALA A 41 -5.81 -2.09 16.20
N LEU A 42 -4.80 -1.88 15.37
CA LEU A 42 -4.95 -1.89 13.92
C LEU A 42 -4.57 -3.27 13.40
N LEU A 43 -5.41 -3.86 12.57
CA LEU A 43 -5.26 -5.23 12.09
C LEU A 43 -5.22 -5.26 10.57
N LYS A 44 -4.21 -5.91 10.04
CA LYS A 44 -4.06 -6.21 8.61
C LYS A 44 -3.76 -7.68 8.41
N ILE A 45 -4.22 -8.22 7.31
CA ILE A 45 -3.79 -9.51 6.77
C ILE A 45 -3.55 -9.36 5.27
N ASP A 46 -2.45 -9.91 4.78
CA ASP A 46 -2.07 -9.82 3.39
C ASP A 46 -1.54 -11.16 2.87
N GLN A 47 -1.88 -11.50 1.63
CA GLN A 47 -1.47 -12.73 0.97
C GLN A 47 -0.42 -12.44 -0.10
N CYS A 48 0.64 -13.27 -0.15
CA CYS A 48 1.69 -13.22 -1.15
C CYS A 48 1.88 -14.61 -1.75
N LEU A 49 1.53 -14.76 -3.02
CA LEU A 49 1.42 -16.06 -3.71
C LEU A 49 2.48 -16.18 -4.80
N ASP A 50 3.10 -17.36 -4.89
CA ASP A 50 4.03 -17.71 -5.97
C ASP A 50 3.31 -17.72 -7.32
N GLN A 51 3.95 -17.15 -8.34
CA GLN A 51 3.47 -16.89 -9.70
C GLN A 51 2.28 -15.92 -9.79
N VAL A 52 2.03 -15.15 -8.71
CA VAL A 52 1.12 -13.99 -8.71
C VAL A 52 1.88 -12.74 -8.31
N HIS A 53 2.57 -12.77 -7.15
CA HIS A 53 3.28 -11.62 -6.60
C HIS A 53 4.81 -11.74 -6.70
N PHE A 54 5.31 -12.94 -6.83
CA PHE A 54 6.71 -13.31 -7.10
C PHE A 54 6.72 -14.63 -7.88
N ASP A 55 7.88 -15.07 -8.34
CA ASP A 55 8.03 -16.33 -9.07
C ASP A 55 9.31 -17.03 -8.62
N LEU A 56 9.18 -18.11 -7.85
CA LEU A 56 10.31 -18.87 -7.33
C LEU A 56 11.16 -19.59 -8.38
N ARG A 57 10.75 -19.55 -9.66
CA ARG A 57 11.60 -19.98 -10.76
C ARG A 57 12.71 -18.96 -11.07
N HIS A 58 12.51 -17.70 -10.67
CA HIS A 58 13.35 -16.54 -10.94
C HIS A 58 13.78 -15.79 -9.69
N HIS A 59 13.04 -15.94 -8.58
CA HIS A 59 13.26 -15.25 -7.32
C HIS A 59 13.59 -16.24 -6.21
N THR A 60 14.30 -15.77 -5.18
CA THR A 60 14.69 -16.59 -4.03
C THR A 60 13.60 -16.59 -2.95
N PRO A 61 13.60 -17.60 -2.03
CA PRO A 61 12.78 -17.56 -0.83
C PRO A 61 13.04 -16.31 0.03
N THR A 62 14.27 -15.79 0.05
CA THR A 62 14.63 -14.53 0.72
C THR A 62 13.84 -13.34 0.14
N GLN A 63 13.78 -13.21 -1.19
CA GLN A 63 13.03 -12.15 -1.84
C GLN A 63 11.53 -12.27 -1.57
N ALA A 64 10.98 -13.49 -1.66
CA ALA A 64 9.57 -13.75 -1.37
C ALA A 64 9.17 -13.39 0.07
N GLY A 65 9.99 -13.82 1.05
CA GLY A 65 9.75 -13.52 2.46
C GLY A 65 9.81 -12.03 2.77
N ARG A 66 10.84 -11.33 2.25
CA ARG A 66 10.97 -9.87 2.39
C ARG A 66 9.76 -9.15 1.79
N LYS A 67 9.38 -9.50 0.55
CA LYS A 67 8.23 -8.91 -0.13
C LYS A 67 6.94 -9.10 0.68
N ALA A 68 6.67 -10.32 1.15
CA ALA A 68 5.44 -10.63 1.89
C ALA A 68 5.30 -9.77 3.17
N VAL A 69 6.38 -9.64 3.94
CA VAL A 69 6.40 -8.81 5.15
C VAL A 69 6.24 -7.33 4.79
N ASN A 70 7.03 -6.83 3.83
CA ASN A 70 7.01 -5.41 3.48
C ASN A 70 5.67 -4.97 2.91
N ARG A 71 4.98 -5.81 2.13
CA ARG A 71 3.60 -5.54 1.67
C ARG A 71 2.67 -5.26 2.84
N CYS A 72 2.61 -6.20 3.80
CA CYS A 72 1.75 -6.06 4.97
C CYS A 72 2.12 -4.84 5.83
N LEU A 73 3.42 -4.50 5.91
CA LEU A 73 3.89 -3.32 6.64
C LEU A 73 3.63 -1.99 5.89
N SER A 74 3.41 -2.04 4.58
CA SER A 74 3.04 -0.86 3.80
C SER A 74 1.69 -0.29 4.25
N ASP A 75 0.73 -1.14 4.63
CA ASP A 75 -0.55 -0.70 5.21
C ASP A 75 -0.37 -0.02 6.58
N CYS A 76 0.64 -0.42 7.36
CA CYS A 76 0.99 0.31 8.59
C CYS A 76 1.45 1.73 8.26
N ALA A 77 2.20 1.92 7.16
CA ALA A 77 2.56 3.25 6.69
C ALA A 77 1.32 4.02 6.20
N ALA A 78 0.43 3.40 5.43
CA ALA A 78 -0.80 4.01 4.95
C ALA A 78 -1.63 4.65 6.07
N MET A 79 -1.70 4.00 7.24
CA MET A 79 -2.46 4.48 8.39
C MET A 79 -1.61 5.22 9.46
N ALA A 80 -0.34 5.51 9.18
CA ALA A 80 0.61 6.15 10.09
C ALA A 80 0.69 5.46 11.47
N CYS A 81 0.73 4.12 11.50
CA CYS A 81 0.85 3.33 12.72
C CYS A 81 2.21 2.62 12.82
N LEU A 82 2.57 2.25 14.04
CA LEU A 82 3.74 1.45 14.34
C LEU A 82 3.37 -0.04 14.29
N PRO A 83 4.08 -0.88 13.54
CA PRO A 83 3.88 -2.32 13.62
C PRO A 83 4.35 -2.83 14.99
N ALA A 84 3.50 -3.57 15.68
CA ALA A 84 3.77 -4.06 17.04
C ALA A 84 4.10 -5.55 17.07
N ALA A 85 3.54 -6.34 16.15
CA ALA A 85 3.82 -7.77 16.02
C ALA A 85 3.34 -8.29 14.66
N LEU A 86 3.97 -9.36 14.18
CA LEU A 86 3.53 -10.13 13.01
C LEU A 86 3.26 -11.59 13.35
N LEU A 87 2.30 -12.14 12.63
CA LEU A 87 2.07 -13.59 12.49
C LEU A 87 2.23 -13.96 11.02
N ILE A 88 2.83 -15.13 10.74
CA ILE A 88 3.00 -15.62 9.38
C ILE A 88 2.46 -17.03 9.25
N SER A 89 1.49 -17.24 8.35
CA SER A 89 1.09 -18.55 7.92
C SER A 89 1.74 -18.86 6.58
N VAL A 90 2.33 -20.07 6.46
CA VAL A 90 3.00 -20.52 5.25
C VAL A 90 2.49 -21.90 4.83
N ALA A 91 2.06 -22.00 3.58
CA ALA A 91 1.82 -23.29 2.93
C ALA A 91 2.95 -23.55 1.94
N LEU A 92 3.86 -24.46 2.33
CA LEU A 92 5.05 -24.83 1.55
C LEU A 92 4.67 -25.86 0.47
N PRO A 93 5.22 -25.77 -0.75
CA PRO A 93 5.05 -26.80 -1.74
C PRO A 93 5.75 -28.12 -1.30
N ARG A 94 5.11 -29.26 -1.57
CA ARG A 94 5.71 -30.56 -1.28
C ARG A 94 6.93 -30.82 -2.14
N GLU A 95 6.91 -30.36 -3.38
CA GLU A 95 7.97 -30.54 -4.38
C GLU A 95 8.14 -29.24 -5.21
N GLY A 96 9.28 -29.13 -5.90
CA GLY A 96 9.58 -28.02 -6.79
C GLY A 96 10.16 -26.78 -6.10
N PRO A 97 10.14 -25.60 -6.75
CA PRO A 97 10.70 -24.37 -6.22
C PRO A 97 10.09 -24.00 -4.87
N GLY A 98 10.94 -23.68 -3.88
CA GLY A 98 10.50 -23.31 -2.54
C GLY A 98 10.17 -24.49 -1.61
N SER A 99 10.30 -25.75 -2.08
CA SER A 99 10.10 -26.93 -1.25
C SER A 99 11.32 -27.24 -0.36
N GLY A 100 11.07 -28.03 0.68
CA GLY A 100 12.10 -28.55 1.55
C GLY A 100 12.52 -27.62 2.68
N GLU A 101 13.25 -28.20 3.64
CA GLU A 101 13.61 -27.53 4.89
C GLU A 101 14.53 -26.32 4.67
N ALA A 102 15.46 -26.39 3.73
CA ALA A 102 16.40 -25.30 3.44
C ALA A 102 15.65 -24.04 2.95
N ALA A 103 14.73 -24.19 2.00
CA ALA A 103 13.91 -23.09 1.50
C ALA A 103 12.98 -22.51 2.59
N ALA A 104 12.38 -23.37 3.41
CA ALA A 104 11.55 -22.94 4.54
C ALA A 104 12.35 -22.13 5.57
N ARG A 105 13.57 -22.56 5.89
CA ARG A 105 14.47 -21.82 6.82
C ARG A 105 14.90 -20.47 6.24
N GLU A 106 15.29 -20.44 4.96
CA GLU A 106 15.65 -19.21 4.26
C GLU A 106 14.49 -18.21 4.27
N LEU A 107 13.30 -18.67 3.92
CA LEU A 107 12.06 -17.88 3.92
C LEU A 107 11.78 -17.27 5.30
N PHE A 108 11.84 -18.11 6.37
CA PHE A 108 11.59 -17.66 7.74
C PHE A 108 12.61 -16.60 8.18
N LEU A 109 13.90 -16.82 7.90
CA LEU A 109 14.96 -15.87 8.25
C LEU A 109 14.75 -14.53 7.56
N ALA A 110 14.38 -14.54 6.28
CA ALA A 110 14.08 -13.34 5.52
C ALA A 110 12.86 -12.58 6.08
N CYS A 111 11.79 -13.29 6.43
CA CYS A 111 10.62 -12.68 7.06
C CYS A 111 10.99 -12.03 8.40
N ARG A 112 11.74 -12.72 9.23
CA ARG A 112 12.20 -12.23 10.53
C ARG A 112 13.10 -10.99 10.39
N GLU A 113 14.02 -11.00 9.44
CA GLU A 113 14.92 -9.88 9.18
C GLU A 113 14.16 -8.67 8.66
N ALA A 114 13.23 -8.86 7.73
CA ALA A 114 12.40 -7.78 7.20
C ALA A 114 11.55 -7.13 8.30
N ALA A 115 10.96 -7.92 9.19
CA ALA A 115 10.18 -7.42 10.32
C ALA A 115 11.06 -6.69 11.35
N ALA A 116 12.25 -7.23 11.66
CA ALA A 116 13.18 -6.65 12.61
C ALA A 116 13.69 -5.27 12.17
N ALA A 117 13.76 -4.99 10.85
CA ALA A 117 14.13 -3.67 10.33
C ALA A 117 13.15 -2.55 10.77
N PHE A 118 11.95 -2.92 11.22
CA PHE A 118 10.91 -2.00 11.73
C PHE A 118 10.63 -2.19 13.22
N ASP A 119 11.55 -2.82 13.95
CA ASP A 119 11.35 -3.17 15.38
C ASP A 119 10.05 -3.95 15.63
N CYS A 120 9.67 -4.79 14.67
CA CYS A 120 8.44 -5.57 14.70
C CYS A 120 8.76 -7.05 14.91
N PRO A 121 8.46 -7.63 16.07
CA PRO A 121 8.75 -9.03 16.33
C PRO A 121 7.79 -9.95 15.54
N LEU A 122 8.36 -11.02 14.98
CA LEU A 122 7.59 -12.16 14.50
C LEU A 122 7.28 -13.07 15.70
N VAL A 123 6.01 -13.15 16.09
CA VAL A 123 5.58 -13.76 17.38
C VAL A 123 4.93 -15.13 17.22
N GLY A 124 4.69 -15.59 15.99
CA GLY A 124 4.11 -16.91 15.73
C GLY A 124 3.58 -17.05 14.31
N GLY A 125 2.80 -18.08 14.11
CA GLY A 125 2.21 -18.38 12.80
C GLY A 125 1.75 -19.82 12.69
N ASP A 126 1.58 -20.29 11.46
CA ASP A 126 1.19 -21.64 11.13
C ASP A 126 1.99 -22.15 9.93
N THR A 127 2.17 -23.48 9.82
CA THR A 127 2.91 -24.10 8.73
C THR A 127 2.19 -25.33 8.22
N ALA A 128 1.96 -25.36 6.91
CA ALA A 128 1.43 -26.52 6.21
C ALA A 128 2.33 -26.93 5.05
N ILE A 129 2.22 -28.18 4.61
CA ILE A 129 2.81 -28.69 3.38
C ILE A 129 1.68 -29.21 2.49
N TRP A 130 1.66 -28.78 1.23
CA TRP A 130 0.59 -29.11 0.29
C TRP A 130 1.10 -29.37 -1.13
N ASP A 131 0.20 -29.74 -2.02
CA ASP A 131 0.57 -30.11 -3.40
C ASP A 131 0.43 -28.96 -4.39
N GLN A 132 0.47 -27.69 -3.88
CA GLN A 132 0.40 -26.49 -4.68
C GLN A 132 1.64 -25.62 -4.42
N ARG A 133 1.68 -24.42 -5.05
CA ARG A 133 2.76 -23.44 -4.96
C ARG A 133 2.85 -22.83 -3.56
N LEU A 134 3.98 -22.18 -3.29
CA LEU A 134 4.17 -21.42 -2.05
C LEU A 134 3.08 -20.35 -1.88
N ALA A 135 2.44 -20.38 -0.72
CA ALA A 135 1.54 -19.31 -0.29
C ALA A 135 1.98 -18.79 1.08
N LEU A 136 2.15 -17.48 1.17
CA LEU A 136 2.47 -16.75 2.39
C LEU A 136 1.30 -15.87 2.77
N THR A 137 0.96 -15.87 4.06
CA THR A 137 -0.01 -14.94 4.63
C THR A 137 0.63 -14.26 5.82
N VAL A 138 0.70 -12.95 5.79
CA VAL A 138 1.24 -12.13 6.88
C VAL A 138 0.10 -11.37 7.53
N ALA A 139 -0.02 -11.47 8.86
CA ALA A 139 -0.95 -10.67 9.64
C ALA A 139 -0.16 -9.72 10.54
N ALA A 140 -0.53 -8.45 10.53
CA ALA A 140 0.09 -7.40 11.33
C ALA A 140 -0.87 -6.86 12.40
N LEU A 141 -0.32 -6.67 13.59
CA LEU A 141 -0.89 -5.84 14.63
C LEU A 141 -0.15 -4.50 14.61
N GLY A 142 -0.88 -3.42 14.36
CA GLY A 142 -0.39 -2.06 14.45
C GLY A 142 -0.92 -1.33 15.69
N VAL A 143 -0.16 -0.34 16.17
CA VAL A 143 -0.55 0.56 17.26
C VAL A 143 -0.28 2.01 16.87
N LEU A 144 -1.12 2.90 17.32
CA LEU A 144 -0.88 4.33 17.10
C LEU A 144 0.24 4.85 18.03
N PRO A 145 1.11 5.75 17.56
CA PRO A 145 2.04 6.44 18.43
C PRO A 145 1.27 7.28 19.47
N ALA A 146 1.93 7.62 20.57
CA ALA A 146 1.33 8.45 21.62
C ALA A 146 0.85 9.80 21.05
N GLY A 147 -0.43 10.13 21.24
CA GLY A 147 -1.08 11.31 20.69
C GLY A 147 -1.34 11.25 19.18
N GLY A 148 -1.02 10.12 18.53
CA GLY A 148 -1.33 9.88 17.13
C GLY A 148 -2.79 9.54 16.89
N ARG A 149 -3.17 9.62 15.64
CA ARG A 149 -4.46 9.16 15.14
C ARG A 149 -4.26 8.30 13.89
N GLU A 150 -5.20 7.45 13.62
CA GLU A 150 -5.27 6.76 12.34
C GLU A 150 -5.49 7.76 11.19
N ILE A 151 -4.76 7.60 10.11
CA ILE A 151 -5.02 8.29 8.86
C ILE A 151 -5.81 7.33 7.98
N LEU A 152 -6.91 7.79 7.40
CA LEU A 152 -7.81 6.96 6.62
C LEU A 152 -7.66 7.28 5.13
N ARG A 153 -8.13 6.39 4.27
CA ARG A 153 -8.31 6.65 2.83
C ARG A 153 -9.29 7.78 2.59
N GLY A 154 -10.33 7.88 3.42
CA GLY A 154 -11.35 8.91 3.38
C GLY A 154 -10.97 10.15 4.17
N GLY A 155 -11.57 11.29 3.80
CA GLY A 155 -11.40 12.56 4.50
C GLY A 155 -10.75 13.66 3.69
N ALA A 156 -10.34 13.40 2.45
CA ALA A 156 -9.88 14.42 1.52
C ALA A 156 -10.98 15.45 1.25
N LYS A 157 -10.60 16.72 1.14
CA LYS A 157 -11.50 17.84 0.94
C LYS A 157 -11.20 18.55 -0.37
N ILE A 158 -12.23 19.12 -0.99
CA ILE A 158 -12.06 19.96 -2.18
C ILE A 158 -11.07 21.09 -1.87
N GLY A 159 -10.08 21.25 -2.76
CA GLY A 159 -8.98 22.22 -2.61
C GLY A 159 -7.72 21.64 -1.96
N ASP A 160 -7.76 20.43 -1.36
CA ASP A 160 -6.57 19.78 -0.86
C ASP A 160 -5.60 19.49 -2.01
N THR A 161 -4.30 19.61 -1.72
CA THR A 161 -3.24 19.21 -2.64
C THR A 161 -3.02 17.70 -2.55
N LEU A 162 -2.97 17.05 -3.70
CA LEU A 162 -2.69 15.62 -3.82
C LEU A 162 -1.19 15.41 -4.00
N PHE A 163 -0.60 14.60 -3.13
CA PHE A 163 0.82 14.27 -3.14
C PHE A 163 1.05 12.77 -3.33
N VAL A 164 2.21 12.45 -3.92
CA VAL A 164 2.81 11.11 -3.84
C VAL A 164 4.22 11.21 -3.29
N SER A 165 4.64 10.17 -2.55
CA SER A 165 6.03 10.00 -2.15
C SER A 165 6.83 9.28 -3.23
N GLY A 166 8.14 9.45 -3.23
CA GLY A 166 9.06 8.72 -4.11
C GLY A 166 8.81 8.91 -5.59
N ARG A 167 8.99 7.81 -6.35
CA ARG A 167 8.84 7.75 -7.81
C ARG A 167 8.02 6.52 -8.20
N LEU A 168 7.23 6.63 -9.27
CA LEU A 168 6.22 5.67 -9.66
C LEU A 168 6.57 4.95 -10.97
N GLY A 169 6.09 3.70 -11.08
CA GLY A 169 6.11 2.85 -12.27
C GLY A 169 7.38 2.04 -12.44
N GLY A 170 7.27 0.95 -13.20
CA GLY A 170 8.38 0.05 -13.49
C GLY A 170 8.81 -0.86 -12.33
N SER A 171 8.02 -0.96 -11.27
CA SER A 171 8.34 -1.75 -10.07
C SER A 171 8.70 -3.20 -10.40
N ILE A 172 8.08 -3.77 -11.42
CA ILE A 172 8.25 -5.15 -11.89
C ILE A 172 9.70 -5.45 -12.32
N LYS A 173 10.52 -4.45 -12.64
CA LYS A 173 11.94 -4.62 -12.95
C LYS A 173 12.80 -5.00 -11.72
N GLY A 174 12.19 -5.25 -10.57
CA GLY A 174 12.82 -5.79 -9.36
C GLY A 174 12.57 -4.96 -8.10
N ARG A 175 12.17 -3.69 -8.21
CA ARG A 175 11.89 -2.83 -7.05
C ARG A 175 10.74 -3.36 -6.19
N HIS A 176 9.76 -4.01 -6.79
CA HIS A 176 8.66 -4.68 -6.09
C HIS A 176 9.10 -5.79 -5.11
N LEU A 177 10.35 -6.27 -5.22
CA LEU A 177 10.94 -7.25 -4.29
C LEU A 177 11.79 -6.60 -3.19
N THR A 178 12.18 -5.34 -3.38
CA THR A 178 13.19 -4.68 -2.54
C THR A 178 12.74 -3.37 -1.91
N PHE A 179 11.51 -2.94 -2.17
CA PHE A 179 10.96 -1.71 -1.59
C PHE A 179 11.00 -1.71 -0.06
N VAL A 180 10.97 -0.52 0.51
CA VAL A 180 10.96 -0.31 1.95
C VAL A 180 9.66 0.43 2.31
N PRO A 181 8.79 -0.14 3.17
CA PRO A 181 7.57 0.50 3.64
C PRO A 181 7.83 1.90 4.21
N ARG A 182 7.00 2.85 3.85
CA ARG A 182 7.18 4.27 4.16
C ARG A 182 6.72 4.65 5.59
N ILE A 183 6.85 3.74 6.56
CA ILE A 183 6.36 3.92 7.94
C ILE A 183 6.93 5.19 8.57
N GLN A 184 8.26 5.38 8.53
CA GLN A 184 8.89 6.55 9.15
C GLN A 184 8.46 7.86 8.48
N LEU A 185 8.27 7.84 7.16
CA LEU A 185 7.74 8.99 6.43
C LEU A 185 6.32 9.31 6.86
N ALA A 186 5.44 8.30 6.92
CA ALA A 186 4.03 8.46 7.31
C ALA A 186 3.89 9.05 8.71
N LEU A 187 4.67 8.53 9.67
CA LEU A 187 4.69 9.05 11.05
C LEU A 187 5.13 10.51 11.11
N LYS A 188 6.18 10.87 10.37
CA LYS A 188 6.65 12.27 10.28
C LYS A 188 5.59 13.18 9.63
N LEU A 189 4.95 12.74 8.55
CA LEU A 189 3.85 13.47 7.90
C LEU A 189 2.69 13.70 8.86
N ALA A 190 2.25 12.64 9.55
CA ALA A 190 1.16 12.72 10.51
C ALA A 190 1.48 13.66 11.67
N GLN A 191 2.71 13.64 12.18
CA GLN A 191 3.18 14.54 13.25
C GLN A 191 3.28 15.99 12.77
N ALA A 192 3.89 16.24 11.62
CA ALA A 192 4.15 17.59 11.11
C ALA A 192 2.87 18.30 10.65
N ALA A 193 2.02 17.59 9.91
CA ALA A 193 0.81 18.18 9.33
C ALA A 193 -0.43 18.03 10.25
N GLY A 194 -0.40 17.12 11.21
CA GLY A 194 -1.52 16.90 12.13
C GLY A 194 -2.87 16.73 11.39
N PRO A 195 -3.92 17.48 11.79
CA PRO A 195 -5.24 17.39 11.14
C PRO A 195 -5.28 17.86 9.68
N ALA A 196 -4.24 18.55 9.21
CA ALA A 196 -4.14 18.97 7.81
C ALA A 196 -3.79 17.83 6.85
N LEU A 197 -3.21 16.72 7.33
CA LEU A 197 -3.11 15.47 6.58
C LEU A 197 -4.51 14.82 6.58
N ARG A 198 -5.26 14.97 5.49
CA ARG A 198 -6.68 14.64 5.41
C ARG A 198 -6.94 13.18 5.16
N ALA A 199 -6.24 12.61 4.19
CA ALA A 199 -6.37 11.23 3.74
C ALA A 199 -5.00 10.70 3.32
N MET A 200 -4.78 9.39 3.48
CA MET A 200 -3.55 8.72 3.04
C MET A 200 -3.83 7.24 2.78
N MET A 201 -3.10 6.68 1.84
CA MET A 201 -3.03 5.24 1.56
C MET A 201 -1.69 4.93 0.90
N ASP A 202 -1.33 3.66 0.78
CA ASP A 202 -0.21 3.23 -0.06
C ASP A 202 -0.65 2.96 -1.51
N LEU A 203 0.32 2.89 -2.41
CA LEU A 203 0.12 2.59 -3.83
C LEU A 203 0.52 1.13 -4.10
N SER A 204 -0.44 0.23 -4.05
CA SER A 204 -0.26 -1.20 -4.27
C SER A 204 -0.71 -1.66 -5.66
N ASP A 205 -1.86 -1.18 -6.15
CA ASP A 205 -2.44 -1.59 -7.42
C ASP A 205 -2.18 -0.58 -8.56
N GLY A 206 -1.46 0.49 -8.23
CA GLY A 206 -1.12 1.60 -9.09
C GLY A 206 -2.05 2.80 -8.92
N LEU A 207 -1.52 3.99 -9.19
CA LEU A 207 -2.24 5.25 -8.99
C LEU A 207 -3.60 5.28 -9.71
N ALA A 208 -3.70 4.60 -10.87
CA ALA A 208 -4.94 4.52 -11.63
C ALA A 208 -6.06 3.76 -10.91
N GLN A 209 -5.73 2.83 -10.02
CA GLN A 209 -6.68 2.07 -9.18
C GLN A 209 -6.84 2.67 -7.78
N ASP A 210 -5.76 3.14 -7.18
CA ASP A 210 -5.75 3.54 -5.77
C ASP A 210 -6.34 4.93 -5.55
N LEU A 211 -6.08 5.90 -6.43
CA LEU A 211 -6.68 7.24 -6.33
C LEU A 211 -8.22 7.21 -6.43
N PRO A 212 -8.86 6.45 -7.32
CA PRO A 212 -10.31 6.26 -7.30
C PRO A 212 -10.86 5.78 -5.96
N ARG A 213 -10.13 4.89 -5.26
CA ARG A 213 -10.54 4.40 -3.92
C ARG A 213 -10.51 5.51 -2.88
N MET A 214 -9.44 6.33 -2.86
CA MET A 214 -9.35 7.51 -1.98
C MET A 214 -10.47 8.51 -2.27
N CYS A 215 -10.72 8.81 -3.53
CA CYS A 215 -11.77 9.75 -3.95
C CYS A 215 -13.15 9.22 -3.59
N ALA A 216 -13.45 7.95 -3.82
CA ALA A 216 -14.71 7.32 -3.46
C ALA A 216 -14.95 7.33 -1.94
N ALA A 217 -13.91 7.00 -1.13
CA ALA A 217 -13.97 7.05 0.33
C ALA A 217 -14.17 8.48 0.88
N SER A 218 -13.78 9.49 0.12
CA SER A 218 -13.89 10.91 0.49
C SER A 218 -15.13 11.60 -0.12
N GLY A 219 -15.82 10.98 -1.09
CA GLY A 219 -16.95 11.58 -1.82
C GLY A 219 -16.54 12.75 -2.72
N VAL A 220 -15.36 12.71 -3.32
CA VAL A 220 -14.74 13.77 -4.13
C VAL A 220 -14.17 13.24 -5.45
N GLY A 221 -13.76 14.14 -6.34
CA GLY A 221 -12.92 13.86 -7.49
C GLY A 221 -11.51 14.40 -7.32
N ALA A 222 -10.71 14.31 -8.38
CA ALA A 222 -9.38 14.93 -8.41
C ALA A 222 -8.97 15.28 -9.84
N GLU A 223 -8.12 16.29 -9.98
CA GLU A 223 -7.39 16.61 -11.20
C GLU A 223 -5.91 16.33 -10.98
N VAL A 224 -5.37 15.39 -11.76
CA VAL A 224 -3.95 14.99 -11.72
C VAL A 224 -3.24 15.55 -12.95
N LEU A 225 -2.11 16.19 -12.74
CA LEU A 225 -1.28 16.77 -13.79
C LEU A 225 -0.28 15.71 -14.29
N ALA A 226 -0.49 15.15 -15.48
CA ALA A 226 0.36 14.11 -16.05
C ALA A 226 1.86 14.51 -16.08
N ALA A 227 2.15 15.78 -16.39
CA ALA A 227 3.51 16.31 -16.40
C ALA A 227 4.18 16.39 -15.02
N ARG A 228 3.43 16.19 -13.93
CA ARG A 228 3.95 16.21 -12.54
C ARG A 228 4.11 14.82 -11.94
N LEU A 229 3.75 13.76 -12.65
CA LEU A 229 3.98 12.42 -12.16
C LEU A 229 5.49 12.17 -12.00
N PRO A 230 5.96 11.77 -10.80
CA PRO A 230 7.37 11.51 -10.57
C PRO A 230 7.74 10.13 -11.11
N LEU A 231 8.22 10.06 -12.34
CA LEU A 231 8.56 8.83 -13.02
C LEU A 231 9.81 8.19 -12.42
N HIS A 232 9.77 6.87 -12.20
CA HIS A 232 10.95 6.08 -11.88
C HIS A 232 11.74 5.76 -13.16
N ALA A 233 13.07 5.62 -13.05
CA ALA A 233 13.91 5.26 -14.19
C ALA A 233 13.52 3.91 -14.81
N ASP A 234 12.98 2.98 -14.01
CA ASP A 234 12.47 1.71 -14.49
C ASP A 234 11.24 1.87 -15.40
N ALA A 235 10.37 2.85 -15.14
CA ALA A 235 9.24 3.17 -16.02
C ALA A 235 9.72 3.72 -17.36
N GLU A 236 10.75 4.56 -17.36
CA GLU A 236 11.37 5.07 -18.57
C GLU A 236 12.06 3.95 -19.37
N ALA A 237 12.73 3.02 -18.67
CA ALA A 237 13.34 1.85 -19.30
C ALA A 237 12.30 0.90 -19.94
N LEU A 238 11.18 0.62 -19.24
CA LEU A 238 10.09 -0.17 -19.79
C LEU A 238 9.47 0.49 -21.02
N ALA A 239 9.28 1.80 -21.00
CA ALA A 239 8.74 2.53 -22.13
C ALA A 239 9.59 2.39 -23.42
N VAL A 240 10.91 2.20 -23.27
CA VAL A 240 11.81 1.89 -24.38
C VAL A 240 11.65 0.43 -24.84
N GLU A 241 11.39 -0.51 -23.91
CA GLU A 241 11.30 -1.93 -24.18
C GLU A 241 9.98 -2.33 -24.85
N ASP A 242 8.85 -1.77 -24.40
CA ASP A 242 7.50 -2.18 -24.82
C ASP A 242 6.73 -1.12 -25.62
N GLY A 243 7.24 0.11 -25.67
CA GLY A 243 6.61 1.23 -26.38
C GLY A 243 5.44 1.87 -25.65
N ILE A 244 5.14 1.46 -24.40
CA ILE A 244 4.10 2.08 -23.57
C ILE A 244 4.70 3.35 -22.92
N PRO A 245 4.03 4.50 -22.98
CA PRO A 245 4.55 5.72 -22.35
C PRO A 245 4.86 5.55 -20.87
N ALA A 246 6.01 6.04 -20.39
CA ALA A 246 6.44 5.93 -18.98
C ALA A 246 5.40 6.48 -17.98
N GLY A 247 4.63 7.49 -18.37
CA GLY A 247 3.51 8.01 -17.57
C GLY A 247 2.38 7.00 -17.37
N LEU A 248 2.14 6.09 -18.33
CA LEU A 248 1.18 5.01 -18.17
C LEU A 248 1.71 3.92 -17.23
N HIS A 249 3.01 3.61 -17.27
CA HIS A 249 3.67 2.75 -16.28
C HIS A 249 3.50 3.32 -14.87
N ALA A 250 3.74 4.62 -14.68
CA ALA A 250 3.57 5.29 -13.38
C ALA A 250 2.11 5.26 -12.87
N LEU A 251 1.13 5.21 -13.77
CA LEU A 251 -0.28 5.11 -13.42
C LEU A 251 -0.72 3.67 -13.12
N ALA A 252 -0.18 2.68 -13.87
CA ALA A 252 -0.82 1.37 -13.99
C ALA A 252 -0.03 0.17 -13.46
N ASP A 253 1.31 0.24 -13.35
CA ASP A 253 2.11 -0.95 -13.03
C ASP A 253 1.83 -1.51 -11.62
N GLY A 254 1.55 -0.65 -10.65
CA GLY A 254 1.35 -1.05 -9.27
C GLY A 254 2.64 -1.47 -8.55
N GLU A 255 2.48 -1.99 -7.35
CA GLU A 255 3.56 -2.46 -6.46
C GLU A 255 4.67 -1.41 -6.22
N ASP A 256 4.33 -0.11 -6.28
CA ASP A 256 5.26 0.98 -5.96
C ASP A 256 5.47 1.12 -4.45
N TYR A 257 4.43 0.82 -3.66
CA TYR A 257 4.42 0.94 -2.19
C TYR A 257 4.91 2.29 -1.69
N GLU A 258 4.61 3.34 -2.45
CA GLU A 258 4.74 4.74 -2.08
C GLU A 258 3.45 5.24 -1.43
N LEU A 259 3.48 6.39 -0.77
CA LEU A 259 2.29 6.99 -0.16
C LEU A 259 1.59 7.92 -1.14
N LEU A 260 0.27 7.79 -1.24
CA LEU A 260 -0.64 8.76 -1.84
C LEU A 260 -1.38 9.46 -0.71
N PHE A 261 -1.37 10.80 -0.67
CA PHE A 261 -2.05 11.53 0.39
C PHE A 261 -2.62 12.88 -0.05
N ALA A 262 -3.69 13.29 0.62
CA ALA A 262 -4.33 14.60 0.46
C ALA A 262 -3.98 15.49 1.66
N LEU A 263 -3.50 16.69 1.37
CA LEU A 263 -3.01 17.65 2.36
C LEU A 263 -3.68 19.00 2.16
N ASP A 264 -4.11 19.63 3.25
CA ASP A 264 -4.49 21.05 3.25
C ASP A 264 -3.32 21.89 2.69
N PRO A 265 -3.51 22.68 1.60
CA PRO A 265 -2.43 23.40 0.95
C PRO A 265 -1.69 24.37 1.90
N GLN A 266 -2.33 24.85 2.97
CA GLN A 266 -1.69 25.72 3.96
C GLN A 266 -0.63 24.97 4.80
N ALA A 267 -0.70 23.65 4.87
CA ALA A 267 0.28 22.82 5.57
C ALA A 267 1.46 22.38 4.69
N THR A 268 1.46 22.70 3.41
CA THR A 268 2.56 22.33 2.50
C THR A 268 3.95 22.76 3.02
N PRO A 269 4.15 23.97 3.57
CA PRO A 269 5.45 24.36 4.12
C PRO A 269 5.94 23.49 5.27
N GLN A 270 5.04 22.81 5.99
CA GLN A 270 5.37 21.95 7.13
C GLN A 270 5.98 20.61 6.71
N ILE A 271 5.74 20.17 5.48
CA ILE A 271 6.24 18.90 4.95
C ILE A 271 7.39 19.04 3.96
N VAL A 272 7.67 20.27 3.50
CA VAL A 272 8.84 20.53 2.66
C VAL A 272 10.11 20.23 3.45
N ASN A 273 11.01 19.43 2.88
CA ASN A 273 12.27 18.99 3.51
C ASN A 273 12.10 18.12 4.79
N LEU A 274 10.92 17.53 4.99
CA LEU A 274 10.66 16.66 6.14
C LEU A 274 11.50 15.35 6.11
N THR A 275 11.92 14.95 4.93
CA THR A 275 12.56 13.67 4.65
C THR A 275 13.37 13.72 3.36
N ASP A 276 14.29 12.78 3.19
CA ASP A 276 15.06 12.59 1.94
C ASP A 276 14.21 11.93 0.83
N VAL A 277 13.05 11.35 1.16
CA VAL A 277 12.10 10.81 0.17
C VAL A 277 11.40 11.99 -0.50
N PRO A 278 11.48 12.13 -1.83
CA PRO A 278 10.78 13.20 -2.53
C PRO A 278 9.27 13.16 -2.29
N LEU A 279 8.67 14.32 -2.07
CA LEU A 279 7.22 14.50 -2.00
C LEU A 279 6.79 15.36 -3.18
N THR A 280 6.00 14.80 -4.08
CA THR A 280 5.60 15.48 -5.31
C THR A 280 4.11 15.81 -5.28
N ALA A 281 3.78 17.10 -5.40
CA ALA A 281 2.41 17.56 -5.62
C ALA A 281 1.99 17.22 -7.04
N ILE A 282 1.11 16.23 -7.20
CA ILE A 282 0.68 15.73 -8.51
C ILE A 282 -0.65 16.29 -8.99
N GLY A 283 -1.43 16.93 -8.11
CA GLY A 283 -2.76 17.41 -8.46
C GLY A 283 -3.50 18.04 -7.30
N THR A 284 -4.81 18.15 -7.48
CA THR A 284 -5.72 18.79 -6.50
C THR A 284 -7.02 18.00 -6.40
N ILE A 285 -7.57 17.93 -5.21
CA ILE A 285 -8.91 17.35 -4.95
C ILE A 285 -9.99 18.34 -5.43
N THR A 286 -10.90 17.83 -6.25
CA THR A 286 -11.94 18.63 -6.91
C THR A 286 -13.34 18.04 -6.68
N PRO A 287 -14.41 18.80 -6.92
CA PRO A 287 -15.74 18.20 -7.01
C PRO A 287 -15.86 17.35 -8.29
N GLY A 288 -16.72 16.34 -8.27
CA GLY A 288 -17.08 15.55 -9.45
C GLY A 288 -16.11 14.41 -9.77
N ASP A 289 -15.80 14.25 -11.05
CA ASP A 289 -15.06 13.09 -11.54
C ASP A 289 -13.54 13.26 -11.47
N LEU A 290 -12.84 12.14 -11.51
CA LEU A 290 -11.38 12.07 -11.68
C LEU A 290 -10.98 12.42 -13.11
N LYS A 291 -9.95 13.27 -13.26
CA LYS A 291 -9.41 13.69 -14.55
C LYS A 291 -7.89 13.64 -14.56
N LEU A 292 -7.34 13.29 -15.71
CA LEU A 292 -5.93 13.43 -16.02
C LEU A 292 -5.74 14.65 -16.93
N ILE A 293 -4.94 15.62 -16.50
CA ILE A 293 -4.64 16.85 -17.24
C ILE A 293 -3.31 16.64 -17.97
N ASP A 294 -3.30 16.71 -19.28
CA ASP A 294 -2.09 16.59 -20.08
C ASP A 294 -1.21 17.85 -20.03
N ALA A 295 -0.04 17.78 -20.68
CA ALA A 295 0.91 18.90 -20.70
C ALA A 295 0.36 20.15 -21.44
N GLY A 296 -0.66 20.00 -22.28
CA GLY A 296 -1.37 21.09 -22.96
C GLY A 296 -2.48 21.71 -22.12
N GLY A 297 -2.76 21.14 -20.92
CA GLY A 297 -3.86 21.57 -20.05
C GLY A 297 -5.22 20.99 -20.43
N ILE A 298 -5.26 20.01 -21.33
CA ILE A 298 -6.49 19.34 -21.75
C ILE A 298 -6.85 18.26 -20.73
N ALA A 299 -8.11 18.27 -20.28
CA ALA A 299 -8.63 17.29 -19.36
C ALA A 299 -9.10 16.04 -20.11
N HIS A 300 -8.58 14.88 -19.69
CA HIS A 300 -8.96 13.55 -20.15
C HIS A 300 -9.69 12.78 -19.05
N ALA A 301 -10.55 11.84 -19.44
CA ALA A 301 -11.14 10.90 -18.50
C ALA A 301 -10.03 10.10 -17.79
N TRP A 302 -10.26 9.77 -16.51
CA TRP A 302 -9.31 8.97 -15.75
C TRP A 302 -9.08 7.60 -16.42
N PRO A 303 -7.82 7.16 -16.57
CA PRO A 303 -7.53 5.89 -17.25
C PRO A 303 -8.04 4.70 -16.42
N ARG A 304 -8.66 3.74 -17.11
CA ARG A 304 -9.03 2.44 -16.52
C ARG A 304 -7.86 1.48 -16.70
N ALA A 305 -6.92 1.54 -15.79
CA ALA A 305 -5.70 0.75 -15.81
C ALA A 305 -5.31 0.38 -14.36
N GLY A 306 -4.28 -0.43 -14.19
CA GLY A 306 -3.82 -0.92 -12.89
C GLY A 306 -4.10 -2.41 -12.70
N TRP A 307 -3.63 -2.97 -11.59
CA TRP A 307 -3.77 -4.38 -11.28
C TRP A 307 -5.13 -4.70 -10.69
N GLU A 308 -5.75 -5.79 -11.16
CA GLU A 308 -6.97 -6.37 -10.59
C GLU A 308 -6.88 -7.90 -10.68
N HIS A 309 -7.19 -8.60 -9.60
CA HIS A 309 -7.28 -10.06 -9.62
C HIS A 309 -8.51 -10.48 -10.42
N HIS A 310 -8.28 -11.20 -11.51
CA HIS A 310 -9.33 -11.80 -12.33
C HIS A 310 -9.46 -13.29 -12.02
N GLY A 311 -10.64 -13.73 -11.61
CA GLY A 311 -11.02 -15.12 -11.38
C GLY A 311 -11.97 -15.65 -12.43
#